data_2745e2a8a2b6f1f644fc0ada3b344edd
#
_entry.id   2745e2a8a2b6f1f644fc0ada3b344edd
#
_cell.length_a   1.000
_cell.length_b   1.000
_cell.length_c   1.000
_cell.angle_alpha   90.00
_cell.angle_beta   90.00
_cell.angle_gamma   90.00
#
_symmetry.space_group_name_H-M   'P 1'
#
loop_
_entity.id
_entity.type
_entity.pdbx_description
1 polymer ?
#
loop_
_entity_poly.entity_id
_entity_poly.type
_entity_poly.pdbx_seq_one_letter_code
_entity_poly.pdbx_strand_id
1 'polypeptide(L)'
;VDDTNFNIGIEVRTAVGALTSYSTASYQTGKTYLVVVAYTFNTGGAADDVAKLWIDPVPGDSEPTATLTDTHVGVDLTNVGRFFLRQDSATETPTLEIDEIRIGTTWASVTPKAPLGIKQNAISGLKVYPNPVTNGNLFITSDSNEAKIVTVYDILGKQVLNAKTSNNAVNLSSLKGGAYIVKINEEGKT
;
A
#
# COMPACT_ATOMS: atom_id res chain seq x y z
N VAL A 1 -10.89 -8.17 -26.63
CA VAL A 1 -10.01 -7.18 -25.97
C VAL A 1 -9.63 -6.15 -27.02
N ASP A 2 -9.96 -4.91 -26.83
CA ASP A 2 -9.40 -3.81 -27.61
C ASP A 2 -8.16 -3.25 -26.88
N ASP A 3 -7.42 -2.36 -27.51
CA ASP A 3 -6.19 -1.80 -26.93
C ASP A 3 -6.46 -0.93 -25.68
N THR A 4 -7.70 -0.67 -25.33
CA THR A 4 -8.11 0.27 -24.29
C THR A 4 -8.94 -0.37 -23.17
N ASN A 5 -9.65 -1.46 -23.46
CA ASN A 5 -10.59 -2.09 -22.52
C ASN A 5 -10.46 -3.61 -22.51
N PHE A 6 -10.74 -4.19 -21.34
CA PHE A 6 -10.76 -5.62 -21.14
C PHE A 6 -11.85 -6.03 -20.13
N ASN A 7 -12.23 -7.30 -20.15
CA ASN A 7 -13.11 -7.89 -19.14
C ASN A 7 -12.30 -8.85 -18.27
N ILE A 8 -12.66 -8.95 -17.02
CA ILE A 8 -12.06 -9.89 -16.07
C ILE A 8 -13.06 -11.01 -15.87
N GLY A 9 -12.59 -12.24 -15.89
CA GLY A 9 -13.41 -13.43 -15.67
C GLY A 9 -12.87 -14.29 -14.55
N ILE A 10 -13.74 -15.18 -14.04
CA ILE A 10 -13.41 -16.21 -13.08
C ILE A 10 -13.92 -17.56 -13.58
N GLU A 11 -13.15 -18.59 -13.32
CA GLU A 11 -13.51 -19.96 -13.67
C GLU A 11 -12.87 -20.93 -12.69
N VAL A 12 -13.66 -21.89 -12.20
CA VAL A 12 -13.15 -23.08 -11.51
C VAL A 12 -13.16 -24.24 -12.50
N ARG A 13 -12.00 -24.59 -13.02
CA ARG A 13 -11.87 -25.63 -14.04
C ARG A 13 -11.49 -26.96 -13.42
N THR A 14 -12.48 -27.73 -12.99
CA THR A 14 -12.31 -29.10 -12.47
C THR A 14 -12.88 -30.15 -13.41
N ALA A 15 -13.62 -29.75 -14.44
CA ALA A 15 -14.20 -30.64 -15.44
C ALA A 15 -14.09 -30.09 -16.86
N VAL A 16 -14.22 -30.96 -17.85
CA VAL A 16 -14.35 -30.58 -19.27
C VAL A 16 -15.68 -29.83 -19.45
N GLY A 17 -15.65 -28.64 -20.07
CA GLY A 17 -16.84 -27.85 -20.35
C GLY A 17 -17.16 -26.81 -19.28
N ALA A 18 -16.25 -26.58 -18.32
CA ALA A 18 -16.33 -25.39 -17.45
C ALA A 18 -16.34 -24.12 -18.31
N LEU A 19 -17.20 -23.17 -17.94
CA LEU A 19 -17.37 -21.92 -18.66
C LEU A 19 -16.86 -20.76 -17.78
N THR A 20 -16.02 -19.92 -18.36
CA THR A 20 -15.56 -18.71 -17.68
C THR A 20 -16.70 -17.69 -17.55
N SER A 21 -16.94 -17.22 -16.33
CA SER A 21 -17.86 -16.12 -16.07
C SER A 21 -17.10 -14.80 -16.19
N TYR A 22 -17.52 -13.92 -17.10
CA TYR A 22 -16.88 -12.62 -17.31
C TYR A 22 -17.68 -11.47 -16.69
N SER A 23 -16.97 -10.44 -16.27
CA SER A 23 -17.60 -9.20 -15.82
C SER A 23 -18.37 -8.53 -16.97
N THR A 24 -19.54 -7.96 -16.64
CA THR A 24 -20.29 -7.12 -17.59
C THR A 24 -19.66 -5.74 -17.74
N ALA A 25 -18.93 -5.28 -16.71
CA ALA A 25 -18.16 -4.05 -16.77
C ALA A 25 -16.85 -4.26 -17.53
N SER A 26 -16.47 -3.27 -18.34
CA SER A 26 -15.17 -3.19 -18.96
C SER A 26 -14.18 -2.40 -18.10
N TYR A 27 -12.96 -2.90 -18.00
CA TYR A 27 -11.85 -2.27 -17.29
C TYR A 27 -10.87 -1.68 -18.31
N GLN A 28 -10.20 -0.60 -17.94
CA GLN A 28 -9.33 0.15 -18.83
C GLN A 28 -7.86 -0.21 -18.63
N THR A 29 -7.12 -0.30 -19.72
CA THR A 29 -5.65 -0.39 -19.68
C THR A 29 -5.04 0.88 -19.05
N GLY A 30 -3.87 0.75 -18.44
CA GLY A 30 -3.19 1.88 -17.76
C GLY A 30 -3.84 2.29 -16.43
N LYS A 31 -4.77 1.50 -15.90
CA LYS A 31 -5.36 1.66 -14.56
C LYS A 31 -4.90 0.54 -13.64
N THR A 32 -4.75 0.87 -12.37
CA THR A 32 -4.49 -0.11 -11.33
C THR A 32 -5.81 -0.55 -10.70
N TYR A 33 -5.98 -1.85 -10.51
CA TYR A 33 -7.15 -2.46 -9.91
C TYR A 33 -6.74 -3.38 -8.76
N LEU A 34 -7.43 -3.27 -7.63
CA LEU A 34 -7.34 -4.29 -6.58
C LEU A 34 -8.22 -5.47 -6.95
N VAL A 35 -7.62 -6.63 -7.07
CA VAL A 35 -8.34 -7.87 -7.39
C VAL A 35 -8.25 -8.81 -6.21
N VAL A 36 -9.41 -9.25 -5.70
CA VAL A 36 -9.49 -10.26 -4.64
C VAL A 36 -10.21 -11.49 -5.19
N VAL A 37 -9.63 -12.66 -4.95
CA VAL A 37 -10.21 -13.94 -5.34
C VAL A 37 -10.33 -14.81 -4.10
N ALA A 38 -11.47 -15.45 -3.92
CA ALA A 38 -11.68 -16.44 -2.88
C ALA A 38 -12.18 -17.75 -3.46
N TYR A 39 -11.76 -18.85 -2.85
CA TYR A 39 -12.30 -20.18 -3.06
C TYR A 39 -12.83 -20.70 -1.74
N THR A 40 -14.10 -21.07 -1.71
CA THR A 40 -14.76 -21.59 -0.52
C THR A 40 -14.97 -23.09 -0.67
N PHE A 41 -14.33 -23.85 0.21
CA PHE A 41 -14.51 -25.29 0.32
C PHE A 41 -15.78 -25.56 1.11
N ASN A 42 -16.81 -26.02 0.44
CA ASN A 42 -18.04 -26.44 1.07
C ASN A 42 -18.00 -27.96 1.34
N THR A 43 -18.76 -28.43 2.29
CA THR A 43 -18.77 -29.85 2.71
C THR A 43 -20.14 -30.49 2.60
N GLY A 44 -21.08 -29.83 1.96
CA GLY A 44 -22.47 -30.27 1.84
C GLY A 44 -22.73 -31.24 0.69
N GLY A 45 -21.89 -31.18 -0.33
CA GLY A 45 -21.99 -31.98 -1.56
C GLY A 45 -20.63 -32.27 -2.15
N ALA A 46 -20.63 -32.89 -3.33
CA ALA A 46 -19.41 -33.22 -4.09
C ALA A 46 -19.12 -32.22 -5.22
N ALA A 47 -19.94 -31.17 -5.34
CA ALA A 47 -19.84 -30.15 -6.38
C ALA A 47 -20.53 -28.86 -5.91
N ASP A 48 -20.18 -28.38 -4.69
CA ASP A 48 -20.80 -27.24 -4.06
C ASP A 48 -19.80 -26.14 -3.66
N ASP A 49 -18.55 -26.31 -4.01
CA ASP A 49 -17.54 -25.29 -3.81
C ASP A 49 -17.80 -24.03 -4.65
N VAL A 50 -17.40 -22.89 -4.16
CA VAL A 50 -17.68 -21.59 -4.78
C VAL A 50 -16.42 -20.75 -4.90
N ALA A 51 -16.17 -20.24 -6.10
CA ALA A 51 -15.18 -19.19 -6.32
C ALA A 51 -15.85 -17.83 -6.44
N LYS A 52 -15.23 -16.82 -5.86
CA LYS A 52 -15.70 -15.43 -5.91
C LYS A 52 -14.58 -14.50 -6.33
N LEU A 53 -14.96 -13.45 -7.02
CA LEU A 53 -14.05 -12.39 -7.48
C LEU A 53 -14.63 -11.03 -7.10
N TRP A 54 -13.79 -10.18 -6.56
CA TRP A 54 -14.08 -8.76 -6.31
C TRP A 54 -13.05 -7.91 -7.04
N ILE A 55 -13.50 -6.81 -7.61
CA ILE A 55 -12.66 -5.82 -8.28
C ILE A 55 -12.88 -4.48 -7.61
N ASP A 56 -11.78 -3.86 -7.18
CA ASP A 56 -11.72 -2.62 -6.41
C ASP A 56 -12.62 -2.59 -5.16
N PRO A 57 -12.62 -3.67 -4.35
CA PRO A 57 -13.26 -3.57 -3.05
C PRO A 57 -12.51 -2.57 -2.16
N VAL A 58 -13.22 -1.93 -1.23
CA VAL A 58 -12.60 -1.00 -0.29
C VAL A 58 -11.81 -1.76 0.78
N PRO A 59 -10.49 -1.62 0.85
CA PRO A 59 -9.68 -2.30 1.86
C PRO A 59 -10.05 -1.86 3.28
N GLY A 60 -10.16 -2.82 4.19
CA GLY A 60 -10.49 -2.57 5.60
C GLY A 60 -11.99 -2.54 5.91
N ASP A 61 -12.84 -2.58 4.91
CA ASP A 61 -14.28 -2.75 5.08
C ASP A 61 -14.65 -4.25 5.18
N SER A 62 -15.90 -4.54 5.53
CA SER A 62 -16.44 -5.90 5.47
C SER A 62 -16.52 -6.40 4.04
N GLU A 63 -16.50 -7.73 3.85
CA GLU A 63 -16.65 -8.35 2.53
C GLU A 63 -17.93 -7.87 1.84
N PRO A 64 -17.83 -7.20 0.67
CA PRO A 64 -18.98 -6.76 -0.10
C PRO A 64 -19.56 -7.90 -0.93
N THR A 65 -20.65 -7.64 -1.64
CA THR A 65 -21.14 -8.55 -2.69
C THR A 65 -20.05 -8.76 -3.74
N ALA A 66 -19.80 -10.01 -4.11
CA ALA A 66 -18.81 -10.35 -5.13
C ALA A 66 -19.18 -9.75 -6.50
N THR A 67 -18.17 -9.31 -7.25
CA THR A 67 -18.33 -8.85 -8.64
C THR A 67 -18.74 -10.03 -9.53
N LEU A 68 -18.14 -11.18 -9.31
CA LEU A 68 -18.47 -12.45 -9.96
C LEU A 68 -18.48 -13.58 -8.95
N THR A 69 -19.36 -14.54 -9.18
CA THR A 69 -19.40 -15.79 -8.44
C THR A 69 -19.50 -16.93 -9.44
N ASP A 70 -18.62 -17.92 -9.30
CA ASP A 70 -18.64 -19.16 -10.07
C ASP A 70 -18.93 -20.33 -9.13
N THR A 71 -20.04 -21.01 -9.41
CA THR A 71 -20.38 -22.30 -8.82
C THR A 71 -20.00 -23.35 -9.86
N HIS A 72 -18.81 -23.90 -9.74
CA HIS A 72 -18.26 -24.75 -10.78
C HIS A 72 -19.06 -26.02 -11.02
N VAL A 73 -18.86 -26.60 -12.19
CA VAL A 73 -19.38 -27.90 -12.55
C VAL A 73 -18.25 -28.93 -12.44
N GLY A 74 -18.40 -29.91 -11.60
CA GLY A 74 -17.41 -30.98 -11.43
C GLY A 74 -17.16 -31.33 -9.96
N VAL A 75 -16.15 -32.11 -9.71
CA VAL A 75 -15.80 -32.55 -8.35
C VAL A 75 -15.04 -31.42 -7.65
N ASP A 76 -15.39 -31.19 -6.38
CA ASP A 76 -14.74 -30.20 -5.52
C ASP A 76 -13.24 -30.42 -5.38
N LEU A 77 -12.50 -29.33 -5.26
CA LEU A 77 -11.07 -29.40 -5.00
C LEU A 77 -10.83 -29.86 -3.56
N THR A 78 -9.87 -30.73 -3.38
CA THR A 78 -9.44 -31.14 -2.04
C THR A 78 -8.53 -30.11 -1.36
N ASN A 79 -7.86 -29.27 -2.14
CA ASN A 79 -6.99 -28.19 -1.68
C ASN A 79 -6.63 -27.24 -2.82
N VAL A 80 -6.19 -26.04 -2.47
CA VAL A 80 -5.52 -25.11 -3.36
C VAL A 80 -4.04 -25.07 -2.99
N GLY A 81 -3.22 -25.76 -3.76
CA GLY A 81 -1.81 -25.98 -3.41
C GLY A 81 -0.82 -25.00 -4.04
N ARG A 82 -1.23 -24.20 -5.03
CA ARG A 82 -0.32 -23.33 -5.78
C ARG A 82 -1.03 -22.09 -6.28
N PHE A 83 -0.31 -20.99 -6.28
CA PHE A 83 -0.63 -19.78 -7.01
C PHE A 83 0.43 -19.59 -8.12
N PHE A 84 0.00 -19.28 -9.32
CA PHE A 84 0.90 -18.91 -10.41
C PHE A 84 0.22 -17.91 -11.35
N LEU A 85 1.00 -17.10 -12.00
CA LEU A 85 0.58 -16.21 -13.06
C LEU A 85 0.89 -16.88 -14.39
N ARG A 86 -0.08 -16.91 -15.27
CA ARG A 86 0.05 -17.53 -16.59
C ARG A 86 -0.46 -16.58 -17.65
N GLN A 87 0.30 -16.42 -18.70
CA GLN A 87 -0.14 -15.81 -19.94
C GLN A 87 -0.36 -16.94 -20.97
N ASP A 88 -1.57 -17.11 -21.42
CA ASP A 88 -1.93 -18.22 -22.32
C ASP A 88 -1.59 -17.89 -23.77
N SER A 89 -1.92 -16.69 -24.26
CA SER A 89 -1.54 -16.22 -25.58
C SER A 89 -1.31 -14.70 -25.61
N ALA A 90 -0.54 -14.23 -26.59
CA ALA A 90 -0.27 -12.80 -26.76
C ALA A 90 -1.50 -12.01 -27.23
N THR A 91 -2.54 -12.67 -27.70
CA THR A 91 -3.77 -12.06 -28.22
C THR A 91 -4.91 -12.02 -27.21
N GLU A 92 -4.80 -12.77 -26.11
CA GLU A 92 -5.88 -12.93 -25.12
C GLU A 92 -5.53 -12.34 -23.75
N THR A 93 -4.26 -12.14 -23.46
CA THR A 93 -3.80 -11.64 -22.16
C THR A 93 -3.07 -10.34 -22.33
N PRO A 94 -3.49 -9.26 -21.67
CA PRO A 94 -2.76 -8.00 -21.69
C PRO A 94 -1.40 -8.12 -20.98
N THR A 95 -0.50 -7.18 -21.25
CA THR A 95 0.70 -7.00 -20.42
C THR A 95 0.27 -6.48 -19.04
N LEU A 96 0.67 -7.18 -17.98
CA LEU A 96 0.29 -6.88 -16.61
C LEU A 96 1.52 -6.56 -15.76
N GLU A 97 1.40 -5.54 -14.94
CA GLU A 97 2.24 -5.34 -13.75
C GLU A 97 1.45 -5.79 -12.53
N ILE A 98 2.06 -6.60 -11.67
CA ILE A 98 1.41 -7.15 -10.48
C ILE A 98 2.27 -6.81 -9.28
N ASP A 99 1.66 -6.25 -8.25
CA ASP A 99 2.28 -5.90 -7.00
C ASP A 99 1.40 -6.34 -5.82
N GLU A 100 1.99 -6.44 -4.65
CA GLU A 100 1.31 -6.74 -3.37
C GLU A 100 0.45 -8.02 -3.37
N ILE A 101 1.02 -9.17 -3.75
CA ILE A 101 0.31 -10.46 -3.64
C ILE A 101 0.15 -10.84 -2.17
N ARG A 102 -1.10 -11.06 -1.74
CA ARG A 102 -1.45 -11.51 -0.39
C ARG A 102 -2.26 -12.79 -0.46
N ILE A 103 -1.95 -13.74 0.42
CA ILE A 103 -2.69 -15.00 0.56
C ILE A 103 -3.10 -15.12 2.03
N GLY A 104 -4.35 -15.43 2.27
CA GLY A 104 -4.90 -15.57 3.62
C GLY A 104 -6.19 -16.36 3.63
N THR A 105 -6.70 -16.65 4.82
CA THR A 105 -7.93 -17.41 5.03
C THR A 105 -9.11 -16.55 5.44
N THR A 106 -8.92 -15.24 5.56
CA THR A 106 -9.98 -14.30 5.94
C THR A 106 -9.93 -13.06 5.05
N TRP A 107 -11.09 -12.44 4.84
CA TRP A 107 -11.20 -11.19 4.09
C TRP A 107 -10.25 -10.11 4.62
N ALA A 108 -10.27 -9.85 5.93
CA ALA A 108 -9.43 -8.84 6.56
C ALA A 108 -7.92 -9.08 6.41
N SER A 109 -7.49 -10.32 6.25
CA SER A 109 -6.06 -10.65 6.08
C SER A 109 -5.54 -10.29 4.69
N VAL A 110 -6.39 -10.32 3.68
CA VAL A 110 -6.02 -10.02 2.28
C VAL A 110 -6.40 -8.60 1.86
N THR A 111 -7.36 -7.99 2.56
CA THR A 111 -7.79 -6.59 2.35
C THR A 111 -7.60 -5.75 3.61
N PRO A 112 -6.39 -5.69 4.21
CA PRO A 112 -6.20 -4.92 5.41
C PRO A 112 -6.49 -3.45 5.12
N LYS A 113 -7.08 -2.76 6.10
CA LYS A 113 -7.18 -1.31 6.04
C LYS A 113 -5.77 -0.76 5.80
N ALA A 114 -5.63 0.07 4.77
CA ALA A 114 -4.38 0.80 4.60
C ALA A 114 -4.03 1.43 5.96
N PRO A 115 -2.82 1.24 6.49
CA PRO A 115 -2.44 1.94 7.69
C PRO A 115 -2.81 3.39 7.43
N LEU A 116 -3.55 4.00 8.37
CA LEU A 116 -3.83 5.45 8.31
C LEU A 116 -2.47 6.07 8.09
N GLY A 117 -2.18 6.40 6.83
CA GLY A 117 -0.87 6.89 6.47
C GLY A 117 -0.60 8.04 7.42
N ILE A 118 0.48 7.98 8.18
CA ILE A 118 1.05 9.20 8.72
C ILE A 118 1.11 10.07 7.46
N LYS A 119 0.25 11.10 7.38
CA LYS A 119 0.39 12.15 6.36
C LYS A 119 1.87 12.39 6.36
N GLN A 120 2.55 12.25 5.21
CA GLN A 120 3.98 12.48 5.18
C GLN A 120 4.19 13.92 5.66
N ASN A 121 4.34 14.08 6.97
CA ASN A 121 4.66 15.35 7.60
C ASN A 121 6.15 15.66 7.40
N ALA A 122 6.80 14.91 6.50
CA ALA A 122 8.18 15.13 6.13
C ALA A 122 8.30 16.50 5.45
N ILE A 123 9.21 17.29 5.95
CA ILE A 123 9.60 18.57 5.34
C ILE A 123 10.36 18.23 4.05
N SER A 124 9.83 18.65 2.90
CA SER A 124 10.42 18.36 1.59
C SER A 124 11.79 19.01 1.46
N GLY A 125 12.78 18.25 0.94
CA GLY A 125 14.14 18.75 0.74
C GLY A 125 14.91 19.09 2.03
N LEU A 126 14.44 18.62 3.21
CA LEU A 126 15.10 18.89 4.48
C LEU A 126 16.55 18.42 4.48
N LYS A 127 17.47 19.35 4.75
CA LYS A 127 18.88 19.06 4.99
C LYS A 127 19.31 19.74 6.29
N VAL A 128 20.05 19.00 7.11
CA VAL A 128 20.53 19.45 8.41
C VAL A 128 22.04 19.20 8.47
N TYR A 129 22.81 20.26 8.61
CA TYR A 129 24.28 20.18 8.58
C TYR A 129 24.94 21.33 9.35
N PRO A 130 26.21 21.19 9.78
CA PRO A 130 26.98 19.97 9.81
C PRO A 130 26.56 19.05 10.95
N ASN A 131 26.82 17.77 10.82
CA ASN A 131 26.73 16.81 11.91
C ASN A 131 28.05 15.97 11.91
N PRO A 132 28.89 16.10 12.94
CA PRO A 132 28.76 16.93 14.16
C PRO A 132 28.84 18.44 13.90
N VAL A 133 28.19 19.21 14.81
CA VAL A 133 28.26 20.68 14.82
C VAL A 133 29.59 21.12 15.40
N THR A 134 30.45 21.80 14.63
CA THR A 134 31.79 22.22 15.07
C THR A 134 31.90 23.70 15.42
N ASN A 135 31.08 24.56 14.79
CA ASN A 135 31.15 26.00 14.93
C ASN A 135 29.92 26.61 15.61
N GLY A 136 29.21 25.83 16.42
CA GLY A 136 28.04 26.30 17.19
C GLY A 136 26.80 26.61 16.34
N ASN A 137 26.85 26.57 15.03
CA ASN A 137 25.71 26.81 14.15
C ASN A 137 25.27 25.52 13.44
N LEU A 138 23.97 25.27 13.49
CA LEU A 138 23.30 24.18 12.73
C LEU A 138 22.51 24.85 11.62
N PHE A 139 22.81 24.45 10.37
CA PHE A 139 22.08 24.90 9.19
C PHE A 139 20.95 23.91 8.87
N ILE A 140 19.79 24.47 8.56
CA ILE A 140 18.56 23.70 8.28
C ILE A 140 17.93 24.31 7.04
N THR A 141 17.99 23.58 5.93
CA THR A 141 17.40 24.01 4.66
C THR A 141 16.30 23.05 4.23
N SER A 142 15.34 23.53 3.46
CA SER A 142 14.27 22.76 2.84
C SER A 142 13.97 23.37 1.47
N ASP A 143 13.04 22.76 0.73
CA ASP A 143 12.55 23.31 -0.55
C ASP A 143 11.76 24.62 -0.34
N SER A 144 11.26 24.86 0.87
CA SER A 144 10.64 26.13 1.28
C SER A 144 11.68 27.06 1.95
N ASN A 145 11.54 28.37 1.71
CA ASN A 145 12.34 29.39 2.40
C ASN A 145 11.72 29.87 3.72
N GLU A 146 10.67 29.21 4.19
CA GLU A 146 10.00 29.57 5.42
C GLU A 146 10.87 29.31 6.66
N ALA A 147 10.67 30.13 7.66
CA ALA A 147 11.40 29.99 8.91
C ALA A 147 10.90 28.75 9.70
N LYS A 148 11.83 27.98 10.21
CA LYS A 148 11.58 26.73 10.91
C LYS A 148 11.67 26.93 12.43
N ILE A 149 10.79 26.27 13.18
CA ILE A 149 10.88 26.17 14.63
C ILE A 149 11.71 24.95 14.96
N VAL A 150 12.77 25.15 15.72
CA VAL A 150 13.73 24.12 16.11
C VAL A 150 13.70 23.92 17.60
N THR A 151 13.35 22.73 18.03
CA THR A 151 13.36 22.34 19.45
C THR A 151 14.43 21.27 19.64
N VAL A 152 15.33 21.48 20.59
CA VAL A 152 16.42 20.55 20.90
C VAL A 152 16.18 19.92 22.26
N TYR A 153 16.32 18.60 22.33
CA TYR A 153 16.19 17.82 23.55
C TYR A 153 17.51 17.10 23.85
N ASP A 154 17.83 16.97 25.13
CA ASP A 154 18.88 16.06 25.55
C ASP A 154 18.44 14.58 25.44
N ILE A 155 19.35 13.66 25.70
CA ILE A 155 19.09 12.20 25.62
C ILE A 155 18.06 11.71 26.64
N LEU A 156 17.72 12.51 27.65
CA LEU A 156 16.70 12.21 28.66
C LEU A 156 15.33 12.80 28.26
N GLY A 157 15.23 13.46 27.12
CA GLY A 157 13.99 14.07 26.62
C GLY A 157 13.69 15.46 27.21
N LYS A 158 14.61 16.06 27.97
CA LYS A 158 14.44 17.42 28.46
C LYS A 158 14.71 18.41 27.35
N GLN A 159 13.80 19.37 27.13
CA GLN A 159 14.00 20.45 26.18
C GLN A 159 15.09 21.38 26.69
N VAL A 160 16.15 21.57 25.91
CA VAL A 160 17.31 22.39 26.23
C VAL A 160 17.42 23.65 25.37
N LEU A 161 16.72 23.67 24.23
CA LEU A 161 16.65 24.85 23.37
C LEU A 161 15.34 24.84 22.57
N ASN A 162 14.79 26.06 22.37
CA ASN A 162 13.73 26.29 21.39
C ASN A 162 14.05 27.61 20.67
N ALA A 163 14.15 27.54 19.36
CA ALA A 163 14.54 28.69 18.55
C ALA A 163 13.85 28.65 17.18
N LYS A 164 13.71 29.85 16.59
CA LYS A 164 13.32 29.98 15.18
C LYS A 164 14.57 30.18 14.35
N THR A 165 14.63 29.55 13.17
CA THR A 165 15.76 29.75 12.26
C THR A 165 15.86 31.19 11.80
N SER A 166 17.08 31.72 11.75
CA SER A 166 17.41 32.96 11.09
C SER A 166 18.45 32.67 10.01
N ASN A 167 18.20 33.10 8.78
CA ASN A 167 19.04 32.74 7.63
C ASN A 167 19.34 31.23 7.53
N ASN A 168 18.31 30.41 7.74
CA ASN A 168 18.41 28.94 7.73
C ASN A 168 19.38 28.35 8.77
N ALA A 169 19.72 29.08 9.82
CA ALA A 169 20.62 28.64 10.88
C ALA A 169 20.00 28.76 12.25
N VAL A 170 20.45 27.93 13.19
CA VAL A 170 20.19 27.99 14.62
C VAL A 170 21.53 27.97 15.36
N ASN A 171 21.70 28.91 16.32
CA ASN A 171 22.87 28.94 17.17
C ASN A 171 22.72 27.94 18.34
N LEU A 172 23.62 26.99 18.42
CA LEU A 172 23.70 25.95 19.45
C LEU A 172 24.89 26.15 20.39
N SER A 173 25.58 27.31 20.37
CA SER A 173 26.81 27.56 21.15
C SER A 173 26.58 27.50 22.67
N SER A 174 25.34 27.63 23.13
CA SER A 174 24.99 27.47 24.54
C SER A 174 24.92 26.04 25.02
N LEU A 175 24.90 25.08 24.11
CA LEU A 175 24.82 23.65 24.41
C LEU A 175 26.22 23.07 24.64
N LYS A 176 26.35 22.19 25.61
CA LYS A 176 27.58 21.41 25.83
C LYS A 176 27.77 20.35 24.75
N GLY A 177 29.01 19.91 24.54
CA GLY A 177 29.28 18.79 23.65
C GLY A 177 28.50 17.53 24.08
N GLY A 178 27.79 16.89 23.13
CA GLY A 178 26.97 15.71 23.41
C GLY A 178 26.05 15.36 22.25
N ALA A 179 25.25 14.31 22.46
CA ALA A 179 24.19 13.90 21.54
C ALA A 179 22.86 14.56 21.93
N TYR A 180 22.14 15.05 20.94
CA TYR A 180 20.85 15.72 21.11
C TYR A 180 19.86 15.25 20.06
N ILE A 181 18.57 15.30 20.40
CA ILE A 181 17.47 15.07 19.47
C ILE A 181 16.98 16.44 19.00
N VAL A 182 16.96 16.66 17.70
CA VAL A 182 16.51 17.92 17.11
C VAL A 182 15.16 17.68 16.43
N LYS A 183 14.14 18.38 16.89
CA LYS A 183 12.81 18.40 16.28
C LYS A 183 12.67 19.70 15.47
N ILE A 184 12.32 19.56 14.21
CA ILE A 184 12.17 20.68 13.27
C ILE A 184 10.71 20.72 12.84
N ASN A 185 10.11 21.90 12.92
CA ASN A 185 8.76 22.13 12.42
C ASN A 185 8.76 23.27 11.40
N GLU A 186 8.14 23.02 10.25
CA GLU A 186 7.93 23.98 9.18
C GLU A 186 6.47 23.89 8.74
N GLU A 187 5.69 24.96 8.91
CA GLU A 187 4.28 25.04 8.50
C GLU A 187 3.41 23.84 8.99
N GLY A 188 3.67 23.36 10.20
CA GLY A 188 2.94 22.21 10.77
C GLY A 188 3.48 20.83 10.36
N LYS A 189 4.50 20.76 9.48
CA LYS A 189 5.24 19.55 9.17
C LYS A 189 6.40 19.36 10.16
N THR A 190 6.71 18.10 10.45
CA THR A 190 7.78 17.75 11.42
C THR A 190 8.61 16.60 10.90
#